data_6864dbadd678643dfa101f146b8fde74
#
_entry.id   6864dbadd678643dfa101f146b8fde74
#
_cell.length_a   1.000
_cell.length_b   1.000
_cell.length_c   1.000
_cell.angle_alpha   90.00
_cell.angle_beta   90.00
_cell.angle_gamma   90.00
#
_symmetry.space_group_name_H-M   'P 1'
#
loop_
_entity.id
_entity.type
_entity.pdbx_description
1 polymer ?
#
loop_
_entity_poly.entity_id
_entity_poly.type
_entity_poly.pdbx_seq_one_letter_code
_entity_poly.pdbx_strand_id
1 'polypeptide(L)'
;MQAEIVNVEFPGGKRVDARIGKFLIETDQSIEHGGDAAAPEPFDLFLASIANCAGIFALSFCQKRELSTAGLALQLACERDPAKKMITRMTLELKLPEGFPEKYRGGIQRAMDLCTVKKHMFDPPEFDIQLR
;
A
#
# COMPACT_ATOMS: atom_id res chain seq x y z
N MET A 1 12.58 -23.52 0.46
CA MET A 1 11.82 -22.28 0.54
C MET A 1 10.37 -22.56 0.86
N GLN A 2 9.80 -21.80 1.78
CA GLN A 2 8.40 -21.93 2.16
C GLN A 2 7.57 -21.01 1.26
N ALA A 3 6.51 -21.55 0.64
CA ALA A 3 5.60 -20.75 -0.18
C ALA A 3 4.58 -20.03 0.72
N GLU A 4 4.34 -18.78 0.44
CA GLU A 4 3.22 -18.03 0.97
C GLU A 4 2.06 -18.17 0.00
N ILE A 5 0.87 -18.51 0.50
CA ILE A 5 -0.26 -18.82 -0.36
C ILE A 5 -1.38 -17.81 -0.13
N VAL A 6 -1.89 -17.26 -1.22
CA VAL A 6 -3.10 -16.44 -1.24
C VAL A 6 -4.14 -17.20 -2.04
N ASN A 7 -5.28 -17.51 -1.43
CA ASN A 7 -6.39 -18.18 -2.10
C ASN A 7 -7.44 -17.14 -2.48
N VAL A 8 -7.97 -17.27 -3.69
CA VAL A 8 -8.93 -16.32 -4.23
C VAL A 8 -10.28 -16.99 -4.43
N GLU A 9 -11.35 -16.30 -4.03
CA GLU A 9 -12.73 -16.73 -4.14
C GLU A 9 -13.54 -15.74 -4.99
N PHE A 10 -14.62 -16.22 -5.60
CA PHE A 10 -15.48 -15.44 -6.49
C PHE A 10 -16.90 -15.48 -5.94
N PRO A 11 -17.25 -14.57 -4.99
CA PRO A 11 -18.55 -14.66 -4.31
C PRO A 11 -19.75 -14.23 -5.16
N GLY A 12 -19.53 -13.47 -6.24
CA GLY A 12 -20.59 -13.07 -7.15
C GLY A 12 -20.35 -11.71 -7.77
N GLY A 13 -21.01 -11.41 -8.88
CA GLY A 13 -20.83 -10.17 -9.62
C GLY A 13 -19.38 -9.98 -10.06
N LYS A 14 -18.82 -8.83 -9.76
CA LYS A 14 -17.41 -8.51 -10.01
C LYS A 14 -16.55 -8.63 -8.74
N ARG A 15 -17.10 -9.21 -7.69
CA ARG A 15 -16.38 -9.38 -6.45
C ARG A 15 -15.36 -10.49 -6.55
N VAL A 16 -14.17 -10.22 -6.00
CA VAL A 16 -13.07 -11.18 -5.94
C VAL A 16 -12.43 -11.01 -4.57
N ASP A 17 -12.46 -12.04 -3.75
CA ASP A 17 -11.95 -11.98 -2.38
C ASP A 17 -10.69 -12.80 -2.24
N ALA A 18 -9.72 -12.31 -1.48
CA ALA A 18 -8.45 -12.98 -1.23
C ALA A 18 -8.33 -13.36 0.24
N ARG A 19 -7.90 -14.61 0.50
CA ARG A 19 -7.58 -15.07 1.84
C ARG A 19 -6.08 -15.16 2.03
N ILE A 20 -5.59 -14.47 3.05
CA ILE A 20 -4.18 -14.50 3.47
C ILE A 20 -4.15 -14.87 4.94
N GLY A 21 -3.68 -16.08 5.26
CA GLY A 21 -3.75 -16.58 6.64
C GLY A 21 -5.19 -16.57 7.12
N LYS A 22 -5.48 -15.89 8.22
CA LYS A 22 -6.82 -15.77 8.79
C LYS A 22 -7.61 -14.57 8.25
N PHE A 23 -7.02 -13.78 7.37
CA PHE A 23 -7.62 -12.52 6.90
C PHE A 23 -8.31 -12.70 5.57
N LEU A 24 -9.46 -12.06 5.44
CA LEU A 24 -10.19 -11.94 4.18
C LEU A 24 -10.04 -10.50 3.67
N ILE A 25 -9.57 -10.38 2.44
CA ILE A 25 -9.46 -9.09 1.78
C ILE A 25 -10.46 -9.06 0.64
N GLU A 26 -11.48 -8.23 0.79
CA GLU A 26 -12.57 -8.11 -0.18
C GLU A 26 -12.22 -7.08 -1.25
N THR A 27 -12.55 -7.40 -2.50
CA THR A 27 -12.47 -6.44 -3.60
C THR A 27 -13.74 -6.50 -4.45
N ASP A 28 -14.00 -5.41 -5.14
CA ASP A 28 -15.07 -5.29 -6.12
C ASP A 28 -14.57 -4.36 -7.22
N GLN A 29 -15.42 -4.06 -8.16
CA GLN A 29 -15.16 -3.01 -9.14
C GLN A 29 -16.05 -1.82 -8.83
N SER A 30 -15.63 -0.64 -9.27
CA SER A 30 -16.49 0.56 -9.22
C SER A 30 -17.72 0.36 -10.10
N ILE A 31 -18.72 1.17 -9.88
CA ILE A 31 -19.93 1.16 -10.74
C ILE A 31 -19.54 1.45 -12.18
N GLU A 32 -18.60 2.36 -12.40
CA GLU A 32 -18.07 2.69 -13.73
C GLU A 32 -17.44 1.47 -14.41
N HIS A 33 -16.79 0.59 -13.65
CA HIS A 33 -16.17 -0.63 -14.17
C HIS A 33 -17.07 -1.87 -14.11
N GLY A 34 -18.35 -1.68 -13.85
CA GLY A 34 -19.34 -2.76 -13.89
C GLY A 34 -19.60 -3.49 -12.60
N GLY A 35 -19.02 -3.04 -11.50
CA GLY A 35 -19.26 -3.59 -10.17
C GLY A 35 -20.32 -2.83 -9.39
N ASP A 36 -20.42 -3.13 -8.11
CA ASP A 36 -21.35 -2.51 -7.17
C ASP A 36 -20.66 -1.55 -6.19
N ALA A 37 -19.37 -1.34 -6.33
CA ALA A 37 -18.56 -0.54 -5.41
C ALA A 37 -18.72 -0.98 -3.94
N ALA A 38 -18.89 -2.28 -3.72
CA ALA A 38 -19.08 -2.84 -2.38
C ALA A 38 -17.77 -2.98 -1.61
N ALA A 39 -16.63 -2.85 -2.30
CA ALA A 39 -15.29 -2.92 -1.74
C ALA A 39 -14.32 -2.19 -2.68
N PRO A 40 -13.08 -1.92 -2.23
CA PRO A 40 -12.09 -1.32 -3.12
C PRO A 40 -11.77 -2.19 -4.33
N GLU A 41 -11.32 -1.57 -5.41
CA GLU A 41 -10.76 -2.31 -6.54
C GLU A 41 -9.37 -2.87 -6.16
N PRO A 42 -8.92 -3.96 -6.80
CA PRO A 42 -7.60 -4.52 -6.50
C PRO A 42 -6.46 -3.51 -6.59
N PHE A 43 -6.51 -2.59 -7.55
CA PHE A 43 -5.46 -1.57 -7.69
C PHE A 43 -5.44 -0.60 -6.51
N ASP A 44 -6.59 -0.33 -5.89
CA ASP A 44 -6.65 0.49 -4.67
C ASP A 44 -5.85 -0.15 -3.53
N LEU A 45 -5.86 -1.47 -3.46
CA LEU A 45 -5.07 -2.21 -2.46
C LEU A 45 -3.57 -2.05 -2.71
N PHE A 46 -3.16 -2.01 -3.97
CA PHE A 46 -1.77 -1.74 -4.33
C PHE A 46 -1.33 -0.36 -3.83
N LEU A 47 -2.14 0.66 -4.09
CA LEU A 47 -1.87 2.02 -3.60
C LEU A 47 -1.85 2.08 -2.08
N ALA A 48 -2.84 1.47 -1.43
CA ALA A 48 -2.91 1.41 0.02
C ALA A 48 -1.69 0.70 0.61
N SER A 49 -1.21 -0.38 -0.03
CA SER A 49 -0.04 -1.12 0.46
C SER A 49 1.23 -0.27 0.45
N ILE A 50 1.41 0.57 -0.57
CA ILE A 50 2.54 1.48 -0.65
C ILE A 50 2.50 2.49 0.50
N ALA A 51 1.34 3.10 0.71
CA ALA A 51 1.15 4.08 1.77
C ALA A 51 1.30 3.45 3.16
N ASN A 52 0.65 2.32 3.38
CA ASN A 52 0.69 1.63 4.68
C ASN A 52 2.10 1.13 5.01
N CYS A 53 2.83 0.63 4.01
CA CYS A 53 4.20 0.16 4.23
C CYS A 53 5.12 1.30 4.63
N ALA A 54 5.06 2.43 3.93
CA ALA A 54 5.82 3.62 4.32
C ALA A 54 5.39 4.11 5.71
N GLY A 55 4.09 4.06 5.99
CA GLY A 55 3.52 4.50 7.26
C GLY A 55 4.01 3.68 8.45
N ILE A 56 4.11 2.36 8.31
CA ILE A 56 4.59 1.52 9.43
C ILE A 56 6.06 1.81 9.74
N PHE A 57 6.87 2.12 8.73
CA PHE A 57 8.28 2.50 8.97
C PHE A 57 8.37 3.84 9.68
N ALA A 58 7.52 4.81 9.32
CA ALA A 58 7.46 6.10 10.01
C ALA A 58 7.02 5.92 11.48
N LEU A 59 5.98 5.14 11.69
CA LEU A 59 5.47 4.83 13.03
C LEU A 59 6.54 4.16 13.89
N SER A 60 7.18 3.13 13.36
CA SER A 60 8.23 2.41 14.09
C SER A 60 9.42 3.30 14.41
N PHE A 61 9.78 4.22 13.52
CA PHE A 61 10.83 5.21 13.78
C PHE A 61 10.51 6.03 15.02
N CYS A 62 9.28 6.52 15.12
CA CYS A 62 8.84 7.29 16.27
C CYS A 62 8.81 6.45 17.54
N GLN A 63 8.25 5.25 17.47
CA GLN A 63 8.10 4.37 18.65
C GLN A 63 9.45 3.97 19.25
N LYS A 64 10.42 3.63 18.41
CA LYS A 64 11.77 3.24 18.87
C LYS A 64 12.50 4.39 19.58
N ARG A 65 12.13 5.63 19.30
CA ARG A 65 12.73 6.82 19.88
C ARG A 65 11.85 7.48 20.92
N GLU A 66 10.75 6.82 21.27
CA GLU A 66 9.77 7.33 22.24
C GLU A 66 9.28 8.74 21.89
N LEU A 67 9.14 9.00 20.58
CA LEU A 67 8.60 10.27 20.08
C LEU A 67 7.08 10.19 20.02
N SER A 68 6.42 11.32 20.29
CA SER A 68 4.97 11.42 20.15
C SER A 68 4.55 11.15 18.70
N THR A 69 3.47 10.41 18.54
CA THR A 69 2.82 10.18 17.22
C THR A 69 1.53 10.98 17.09
N ALA A 70 1.23 11.86 18.04
CA ALA A 70 0.04 12.69 17.98
C ALA A 70 0.11 13.62 16.76
N GLY A 71 -0.88 13.53 15.88
CA GLY A 71 -0.92 14.31 14.66
C GLY A 71 -0.09 13.74 13.50
N LEU A 72 0.58 12.60 13.70
CA LEU A 72 1.28 11.92 12.60
C LEU A 72 0.25 11.50 11.55
N ALA A 73 0.47 11.90 10.31
CA ALA A 73 -0.42 11.57 9.19
C ALA A 73 0.38 11.42 7.91
N LEU A 74 -0.12 10.59 7.01
CA LEU A 74 0.56 10.31 5.75
C LEU A 74 -0.45 10.36 4.62
N GLN A 75 -0.06 10.98 3.51
CA GLN A 75 -0.87 11.03 2.30
C GLN A 75 -0.05 10.53 1.13
N LEU A 76 -0.66 9.69 0.31
CA LEU A 76 -0.10 9.30 -0.99
C LEU A 76 -0.90 10.01 -2.09
N ALA A 77 -0.21 10.83 -2.88
CA ALA A 77 -0.78 11.49 -4.04
C ALA A 77 -0.24 10.85 -5.31
N CYS A 78 -1.13 10.54 -6.26
CA CYS A 78 -0.78 9.86 -7.50
C CYS A 78 -1.10 10.76 -8.68
N GLU A 79 -0.15 10.91 -9.59
CA GLU A 79 -0.34 11.61 -10.86
C GLU A 79 -0.43 10.59 -11.97
N ARG A 80 -1.45 10.71 -12.82
CA ARG A 80 -1.68 9.81 -13.96
C ARG A 80 -1.38 10.52 -15.26
N ASP A 81 -0.79 9.78 -16.20
CA ASP A 81 -0.69 10.22 -17.58
C ASP A 81 -2.02 9.87 -18.27
N PRO A 82 -2.79 10.87 -18.77
CA PRO A 82 -4.08 10.61 -19.41
C PRO A 82 -3.99 9.73 -20.65
N ALA A 83 -2.88 9.83 -21.38
CA ALA A 83 -2.67 9.06 -22.61
C ALA A 83 -2.36 7.59 -22.33
N LYS A 84 -1.55 7.32 -21.30
CA LYS A 84 -1.12 5.96 -20.96
C LYS A 84 -2.03 5.29 -19.94
N LYS A 85 -2.88 6.07 -19.25
CA LYS A 85 -3.72 5.61 -18.14
C LYS A 85 -2.90 4.95 -17.02
N MET A 86 -1.65 5.37 -16.88
CA MET A 86 -0.70 4.86 -15.90
C MET A 86 -0.37 5.94 -14.89
N ILE A 87 -0.09 5.52 -13.67
CA ILE A 87 0.47 6.42 -12.66
C ILE A 87 1.93 6.64 -13.01
N THR A 88 2.33 7.90 -13.15
CA THR A 88 3.69 8.29 -13.51
C THR A 88 4.47 8.84 -12.32
N ARG A 89 3.77 9.28 -11.27
CA ARG A 89 4.40 9.80 -10.08
C ARG A 89 3.54 9.51 -8.86
N MET A 90 4.21 9.06 -7.80
CA MET A 90 3.61 8.89 -6.49
C MET A 90 4.40 9.72 -5.49
N THR A 91 3.69 10.57 -4.75
CA THR A 91 4.30 11.42 -3.74
C THR A 91 3.75 11.04 -2.38
N LEU A 92 4.63 10.64 -1.48
CA LEU A 92 4.31 10.38 -0.08
C LEU A 92 4.64 11.64 0.72
N GLU A 93 3.63 12.21 1.37
CA GLU A 93 3.80 13.38 2.21
C GLU A 93 3.47 13.01 3.64
N LEU A 94 4.46 13.10 4.51
CA LEU A 94 4.32 12.80 5.93
C LEU A 94 4.13 14.10 6.70
N LYS A 95 2.99 14.20 7.39
CA LYS A 95 2.77 15.28 8.34
C LYS A 95 3.38 14.85 9.68
N LEU A 96 4.42 15.55 10.10
CA LEU A 96 5.10 15.25 11.36
C LEU A 96 4.26 15.70 12.56
N PRO A 97 4.37 14.99 13.69
CA PRO A 97 3.75 15.45 14.93
C PRO A 97 4.25 16.82 15.34
N GLU A 98 3.42 17.57 16.03
CA GLU A 98 3.83 18.85 16.59
C GLU A 98 5.00 18.63 17.55
N GLY A 99 6.01 19.50 17.46
CA GLY A 99 7.20 19.40 18.28
C GLY A 99 8.18 18.30 17.88
N PHE A 100 8.01 17.74 16.69
CA PHE A 100 8.93 16.70 16.20
C PHE A 100 10.35 17.27 16.08
N PRO A 101 11.37 16.59 16.66
CA PRO A 101 12.74 17.13 16.68
C PRO A 101 13.32 17.23 15.27
N GLU A 102 13.85 18.39 14.95
CA GLU A 102 14.44 18.68 13.65
C GLU A 102 15.56 17.69 13.26
N LYS A 103 16.34 17.25 14.24
CA LYS A 103 17.47 16.33 14.02
C LYS A 103 17.03 14.97 13.48
N TYR A 104 15.74 14.60 13.63
CA TYR A 104 15.23 13.31 13.20
C TYR A 104 14.51 13.34 11.85
N ARG A 105 14.37 14.51 11.22
CA ARG A 105 13.63 14.63 9.95
C ARG A 105 14.25 13.79 8.83
N GLY A 106 15.56 13.85 8.70
CA GLY A 106 16.28 13.04 7.70
C GLY A 106 16.16 11.55 7.97
N GLY A 107 16.22 11.16 9.24
CA GLY A 107 16.12 9.75 9.65
C GLY A 107 14.76 9.14 9.36
N ILE A 108 13.67 9.84 9.67
CA ILE A 108 12.32 9.32 9.42
C ILE A 108 12.04 9.23 7.91
N GLN A 109 12.55 10.18 7.14
CA GLN A 109 12.42 10.14 5.68
C GLN A 109 13.13 8.91 5.10
N ARG A 110 14.34 8.62 5.55
CA ARG A 110 15.09 7.43 5.13
C ARG A 110 14.39 6.14 5.57
N ALA A 111 13.79 6.14 6.77
CA ALA A 111 13.05 4.98 7.25
C ALA A 111 11.87 4.63 6.34
N MET A 112 11.13 5.63 5.90
CA MET A 112 9.99 5.44 4.97
C MET A 112 10.44 4.88 3.62
N ASP A 113 11.67 5.16 3.21
CA ASP A 113 12.22 4.69 1.94
C ASP A 113 12.61 3.21 1.98
N LEU A 114 12.61 2.58 3.14
CA LEU A 114 12.88 1.15 3.31
C LEU A 114 11.67 0.26 3.01
N CYS A 115 10.61 0.83 2.45
CA CYS A 115 9.35 0.15 2.16
C CYS A 115 9.54 -1.17 1.41
N THR A 116 9.09 -2.27 2.00
CA THR A 116 9.21 -3.61 1.40
C THR A 116 8.46 -3.70 0.07
N VAL A 117 7.31 -3.04 -0.04
CA VAL A 117 6.54 -3.01 -1.30
C VAL A 117 7.35 -2.37 -2.41
N LYS A 118 7.99 -1.22 -2.13
CA LYS A 118 8.82 -0.53 -3.12
C LYS A 118 10.01 -1.38 -3.57
N LYS A 119 10.63 -2.13 -2.65
CA LYS A 119 11.74 -3.03 -3.00
C LYS A 119 11.33 -4.02 -4.08
N HIS A 120 10.10 -4.56 -3.99
CA HIS A 120 9.58 -5.52 -4.97
C HIS A 120 9.20 -4.87 -6.30
N MET A 121 9.07 -3.57 -6.35
CA MET A 121 8.88 -2.84 -7.60
C MET A 121 10.20 -2.53 -8.30
N PHE A 122 11.25 -2.25 -7.55
CA PHE A 122 12.57 -1.99 -8.12
C PHE A 122 13.31 -3.28 -8.50
N ASP A 123 13.02 -4.38 -7.81
CA ASP A 123 13.56 -5.70 -8.11
C ASP A 123 12.37 -6.67 -8.14
N PRO A 124 11.60 -6.64 -9.23
CA PRO A 124 10.33 -7.37 -9.28
C PRO A 124 10.53 -8.87 -9.37
N PRO A 125 9.57 -9.65 -8.80
CA PRO A 125 9.58 -11.10 -8.96
C PRO A 125 9.19 -11.51 -10.37
N GLU A 126 9.52 -12.73 -10.73
CA GLU A 126 9.01 -13.33 -11.95
C GLU A 126 7.56 -13.75 -11.76
N PHE A 127 6.78 -13.66 -12.83
CA PHE A 127 5.38 -14.07 -12.84
C PHE A 127 5.20 -15.27 -13.77
N ASP A 128 4.54 -16.30 -13.27
CA ASP A 128 4.24 -17.51 -14.02
C ASP A 128 2.75 -17.81 -13.85
N ILE A 129 2.04 -17.97 -14.97
CA ILE A 129 0.60 -18.26 -14.97
C ILE A 129 0.39 -19.68 -15.46
N GLN A 130 -0.22 -20.50 -14.61
CA GLN A 130 -0.47 -21.92 -14.90
C GLN A 130 -1.96 -22.19 -14.88
N LEU A 131 -2.39 -23.07 -15.78
CA LEU A 131 -3.78 -23.54 -15.85
C LEU A 131 -3.82 -25.03 -15.53
N ARG A 132 -4.89 -25.45 -14.86
CA ARG A 132 -5.13 -26.86 -14.57
C ARG A 132 -6.60 -27.22 -14.65
#